data_98e0fa3979eb57a6ffd12330ca7d53f0
#
_entry.id   98e0fa3979eb57a6ffd12330ca7d53f0
#
_cell.length_a   1.000
_cell.length_b   1.000
_cell.length_c   1.000
_cell.angle_alpha   90.00
_cell.angle_beta   90.00
_cell.angle_gamma   90.00
#
_symmetry.space_group_name_H-M   'P 1'
#
loop_
_entity.id
_entity.type
_entity.pdbx_description
1 polymer ?
#
loop_
_entity_poly.entity_id
_entity_poly.type
_entity_poly.pdbx_seq_one_letter_code
_entity_poly.pdbx_strand_id
1 'polypeptide(L)'
;MWNPIKIEIQNLFAHKQSTYEFKNNACTVIFGRNDTDKGLENNGAGKTTLFEAICIALTNESLRNIKKDNFINRDADSCRIEFELFNPAMRMNLKICRQFYRSNKPVKVEVWENGELNTQVVSVAEANKRVLELIGIGREDLLRYFIISQDNHYTFFTASDTEKKEIMNRITSADMINPVIDELSFRFTEKQAVYNALESEIGKLTEKKEMLEEQRQEVLSADDTADRIADIKERISDTESEITDKEESVEKLIKRVEKITAELDSTEPEDTSVLKGKRKSKKAEIDTLEKEIADNKRVKRNIESELADKIVCPNCGEEFIPKSELELSVEDAERLLKEINKELEKQKQTLDKKNDEVSQLTKKIREAESIQERTDELENDKKRYERSIKNKREEVQELKSKISRWNEDIQNLKKKKDNNALLKSISGKIAECERDIVAKRAEQSPVEEELDMIKFWQFYMGKSGFKTYLANRSVKIIEGITNSYLRKFGVDISVLINGFTILRSGEVREKIDIFVSNDGITAENFMAKSGGERGRVVLAGILGIQHLINLSTNGKGLNLLCLDECFHGMDSRGQENIVKIFEKMGITILVITQNVSESFNNENTLFVVKENNVSKYVNSQSL
;
A
#
# COMPACT_ATOMS: atom_id res chain seq x y z
N MET A 1 -0.14 -26.96 -2.42
CA MET A 1 -1.09 -25.91 -2.79
C MET A 1 -2.52 -26.40 -2.57
N TRP A 2 -3.45 -25.50 -2.29
CA TRP A 2 -4.87 -25.79 -2.16
C TRP A 2 -5.50 -25.95 -3.53
N ASN A 3 -6.14 -27.07 -3.75
CA ASN A 3 -6.94 -27.37 -4.94
C ASN A 3 -8.41 -27.10 -4.63
N PRO A 4 -9.12 -26.33 -5.42
CA PRO A 4 -10.55 -26.15 -5.27
C PRO A 4 -11.27 -27.46 -5.60
N ILE A 5 -12.21 -27.87 -4.79
CA ILE A 5 -12.99 -29.10 -5.00
C ILE A 5 -14.39 -28.75 -5.48
N LYS A 6 -15.11 -27.98 -4.68
CA LYS A 6 -16.50 -27.67 -4.96
C LYS A 6 -16.89 -26.32 -4.40
N ILE A 7 -17.77 -25.61 -5.09
CA ILE A 7 -18.44 -24.43 -4.58
C ILE A 7 -19.95 -24.56 -4.72
N GLU A 8 -20.66 -24.30 -3.65
CA GLU A 8 -22.12 -24.25 -3.62
C GLU A 8 -22.58 -22.83 -3.36
N ILE A 9 -23.54 -22.43 -4.15
CA ILE A 9 -24.09 -21.07 -4.14
C ILE A 9 -25.60 -21.18 -3.93
N GLN A 10 -26.08 -20.46 -2.93
CA GLN A 10 -27.51 -20.34 -2.68
C GLN A 10 -27.87 -18.85 -2.61
N ASN A 11 -28.81 -18.43 -3.45
CA ASN A 11 -29.36 -17.07 -3.49
C ASN A 11 -28.31 -15.96 -3.71
N LEU A 12 -27.31 -16.19 -4.55
CA LEU A 12 -26.32 -15.19 -4.94
C LEU A 12 -26.63 -14.62 -6.31
N PHE A 13 -26.87 -13.34 -6.43
CA PHE A 13 -27.34 -12.66 -7.64
C PHE A 13 -28.52 -13.37 -8.30
N ALA A 14 -28.38 -13.82 -9.53
CA ALA A 14 -29.40 -14.58 -10.25
C ALA A 14 -29.40 -16.09 -9.94
N HIS A 15 -28.41 -16.60 -9.22
CA HIS A 15 -28.32 -18.02 -8.86
C HIS A 15 -29.15 -18.30 -7.61
N LYS A 16 -30.25 -19.04 -7.72
CA LYS A 16 -31.05 -19.51 -6.56
C LYS A 16 -30.37 -20.68 -5.88
N GLN A 17 -29.91 -21.66 -6.64
CA GLN A 17 -29.10 -22.77 -6.17
C GLN A 17 -28.22 -23.27 -7.32
N SER A 18 -26.93 -23.30 -7.10
CA SER A 18 -25.97 -23.76 -8.10
C SER A 18 -24.78 -24.40 -7.40
N THR A 19 -24.30 -25.49 -7.96
CA THR A 19 -23.11 -26.20 -7.50
C THR A 19 -22.15 -26.33 -8.66
N TYR A 20 -20.87 -26.05 -8.41
CA TYR A 20 -19.81 -26.27 -9.38
C TYR A 20 -18.72 -27.12 -8.75
N GLU A 21 -18.38 -28.23 -9.39
CA GLU A 21 -17.26 -29.09 -9.04
C GLU A 21 -16.07 -28.78 -9.94
N PHE A 22 -14.94 -28.46 -9.32
CA PHE A 22 -13.75 -28.04 -10.05
C PHE A 22 -13.04 -29.25 -10.67
N LYS A 23 -12.72 -29.12 -11.95
CA LYS A 23 -11.80 -30.03 -12.61
C LYS A 23 -10.37 -29.56 -12.35
N ASN A 24 -9.70 -30.20 -11.40
CA ASN A 24 -8.34 -29.80 -11.02
C ASN A 24 -7.35 -30.00 -12.18
N ASN A 25 -6.40 -29.07 -12.29
CA ASN A 25 -5.37 -29.04 -13.32
C ASN A 25 -5.94 -28.98 -14.76
N ALA A 26 -7.10 -28.41 -14.93
CA ALA A 26 -7.78 -28.24 -16.21
C ALA A 26 -8.15 -26.77 -16.44
N CYS A 27 -8.28 -26.40 -17.70
CA CYS A 27 -8.86 -25.12 -18.09
C CYS A 27 -10.35 -25.30 -18.41
N THR A 28 -11.21 -24.64 -17.63
CA THR A 28 -12.66 -24.61 -17.89
C THR A 28 -13.04 -23.29 -18.52
N VAL A 29 -13.64 -23.35 -19.71
CA VAL A 29 -14.16 -22.16 -20.38
C VAL A 29 -15.63 -21.97 -20.03
N ILE A 30 -16.00 -20.77 -19.62
CA ILE A 30 -17.33 -20.43 -19.11
C ILE A 30 -18.02 -19.53 -20.11
N PHE A 31 -19.14 -20.00 -20.63
CA PHE A 31 -20.03 -19.26 -21.52
C PHE A 31 -21.33 -18.89 -20.82
N GLY A 32 -21.92 -17.80 -21.25
CA GLY A 32 -23.26 -17.41 -20.82
C GLY A 32 -24.30 -17.67 -21.90
N ARG A 33 -25.47 -18.12 -21.50
CA ARG A 33 -26.67 -18.12 -22.34
C ARG A 33 -27.81 -17.50 -21.53
N ASN A 34 -28.36 -16.42 -22.07
CA ASN A 34 -29.46 -15.71 -21.41
C ASN A 34 -30.75 -15.93 -22.22
N ASP A 35 -31.53 -16.95 -21.84
CA ASP A 35 -32.79 -17.29 -22.48
C ASP A 35 -33.95 -16.40 -21.98
N THR A 36 -33.70 -15.55 -20.97
CA THR A 36 -34.69 -14.61 -20.41
C THR A 36 -34.79 -13.33 -21.24
N ASP A 37 -33.67 -12.86 -21.80
CA ASP A 37 -33.61 -11.59 -22.55
C ASP A 37 -32.92 -11.82 -23.91
N LYS A 38 -33.74 -11.87 -24.95
CA LYS A 38 -33.28 -12.14 -26.34
C LYS A 38 -32.31 -11.06 -26.90
N GLY A 39 -32.27 -9.87 -26.31
CA GLY A 39 -31.33 -8.80 -26.68
C GLY A 39 -29.94 -8.94 -26.03
N LEU A 40 -29.79 -9.87 -25.09
CA LEU A 40 -28.57 -10.05 -24.28
C LEU A 40 -28.10 -11.51 -24.27
N GLU A 41 -28.13 -12.19 -25.41
CA GLU A 41 -27.91 -13.65 -25.54
C GLU A 41 -26.71 -14.19 -24.75
N ASN A 42 -25.61 -13.47 -24.71
CA ASN A 42 -24.37 -13.86 -23.99
C ASN A 42 -24.11 -13.05 -22.72
N ASN A 43 -24.83 -11.96 -22.50
CA ASN A 43 -24.62 -11.05 -21.38
C ASN A 43 -25.70 -11.16 -20.31
N GLY A 44 -25.35 -10.87 -19.07
CA GLY A 44 -26.31 -10.93 -17.96
C GLY A 44 -26.73 -12.33 -17.54
N ALA A 45 -26.11 -13.40 -18.09
CA ALA A 45 -26.38 -14.79 -17.71
C ALA A 45 -25.89 -15.13 -16.28
N GLY A 46 -25.00 -14.32 -15.69
CA GLY A 46 -24.45 -14.57 -14.37
C GLY A 46 -23.10 -15.31 -14.38
N LYS A 47 -22.34 -15.24 -15.46
CA LYS A 47 -21.00 -15.87 -15.60
C LYS A 47 -20.06 -15.49 -14.45
N THR A 48 -19.90 -14.20 -14.20
CA THR A 48 -19.01 -13.64 -13.17
C THR A 48 -19.41 -14.03 -11.73
N THR A 49 -20.66 -14.54 -11.54
CA THR A 49 -21.15 -14.94 -10.21
C THR A 49 -20.30 -16.04 -9.60
N LEU A 50 -19.74 -16.95 -10.40
CA LEU A 50 -18.81 -17.96 -9.89
C LEU A 50 -17.56 -17.35 -9.28
N PHE A 51 -16.96 -16.37 -9.95
CA PHE A 51 -15.78 -15.66 -9.47
C PHE A 51 -16.08 -14.80 -8.23
N GLU A 52 -17.24 -14.15 -8.25
CA GLU A 52 -17.75 -13.44 -7.06
C GLU A 52 -17.92 -14.37 -5.86
N ALA A 53 -18.50 -15.55 -6.07
CA ALA A 53 -18.67 -16.53 -5.00
C ALA A 53 -17.33 -16.99 -4.41
N ILE A 54 -16.34 -17.27 -5.26
CA ILE A 54 -14.99 -17.65 -4.84
C ILE A 54 -14.36 -16.49 -4.06
N CYS A 55 -14.42 -15.26 -4.57
CA CYS A 55 -13.91 -14.08 -3.90
C CYS A 55 -14.57 -13.86 -2.54
N ILE A 56 -15.90 -13.88 -2.49
CA ILE A 56 -16.64 -13.69 -1.25
C ILE A 56 -16.33 -14.81 -0.24
N ALA A 57 -16.21 -16.06 -0.68
CA ALA A 57 -15.85 -17.16 0.20
C ALA A 57 -14.49 -16.95 0.86
N LEU A 58 -13.49 -16.52 0.09
CA LEU A 58 -12.12 -16.34 0.56
C LEU A 58 -11.93 -15.05 1.37
N THR A 59 -12.56 -13.94 0.97
CA THR A 59 -12.26 -12.60 1.50
C THR A 59 -13.41 -11.92 2.24
N ASN A 60 -14.64 -12.46 2.14
CA ASN A 60 -15.89 -11.84 2.63
C ASN A 60 -16.28 -10.56 1.88
N GLU A 61 -15.71 -10.29 0.73
CA GLU A 61 -15.95 -9.10 -0.08
C GLU A 61 -16.24 -9.46 -1.54
N SER A 62 -17.04 -8.64 -2.21
CA SER A 62 -17.34 -8.78 -3.63
C SER A 62 -16.21 -8.20 -4.48
N LEU A 63 -15.95 -8.78 -5.64
CA LEU A 63 -15.00 -8.25 -6.64
C LEU A 63 -15.36 -6.82 -7.08
N ARG A 64 -16.66 -6.53 -7.18
CA ARG A 64 -17.19 -5.23 -7.62
C ARG A 64 -17.36 -4.22 -6.49
N ASN A 65 -16.91 -4.53 -5.28
CA ASN A 65 -17.03 -3.68 -4.09
C ASN A 65 -18.47 -3.18 -3.83
N ILE A 66 -19.47 -4.05 -4.04
CA ILE A 66 -20.88 -3.75 -3.80
C ILE A 66 -21.31 -4.12 -2.38
N LYS A 67 -22.37 -3.46 -1.90
CA LYS A 67 -22.94 -3.75 -0.58
C LYS A 67 -23.54 -5.16 -0.54
N LYS A 68 -23.53 -5.78 0.65
CA LYS A 68 -24.03 -7.14 0.87
C LYS A 68 -25.46 -7.36 0.38
N ASP A 69 -26.34 -6.40 0.58
CA ASP A 69 -27.74 -6.49 0.15
C ASP A 69 -27.91 -6.58 -1.37
N ASN A 70 -26.92 -6.09 -2.11
CA ASN A 70 -26.97 -6.05 -3.57
C ASN A 70 -26.56 -7.36 -4.24
N PHE A 71 -25.85 -8.25 -3.54
CA PHE A 71 -25.53 -9.56 -4.10
C PHE A 71 -26.47 -10.68 -3.62
N ILE A 72 -27.28 -10.46 -2.58
CA ILE A 72 -28.34 -11.39 -2.21
C ILE A 72 -29.43 -11.36 -3.29
N ASN A 73 -29.87 -12.54 -3.73
CA ASN A 73 -30.94 -12.66 -4.74
C ASN A 73 -32.18 -11.86 -4.32
N ARG A 74 -32.82 -11.20 -5.30
CA ARG A 74 -33.94 -10.28 -5.03
C ARG A 74 -35.11 -10.95 -4.32
N ASP A 75 -35.33 -12.24 -4.60
CA ASP A 75 -36.42 -13.04 -4.07
C ASP A 75 -36.07 -13.73 -2.74
N ALA A 76 -34.92 -13.43 -2.16
CA ALA A 76 -34.41 -14.10 -0.96
C ALA A 76 -33.97 -13.12 0.12
N ASP A 77 -34.09 -13.53 1.37
CA ASP A 77 -33.64 -12.78 2.54
C ASP A 77 -32.23 -13.13 3.00
N SER A 78 -31.66 -14.17 2.44
CA SER A 78 -30.30 -14.62 2.75
C SER A 78 -29.61 -15.26 1.56
N CYS A 79 -28.30 -15.21 1.57
CA CYS A 79 -27.41 -15.86 0.62
C CYS A 79 -26.41 -16.73 1.36
N ARG A 80 -26.13 -17.93 0.85
CA ARG A 80 -25.14 -18.85 1.40
C ARG A 80 -24.13 -19.24 0.33
N ILE A 81 -22.88 -19.25 0.70
CA ILE A 81 -21.78 -19.72 -0.14
C ILE A 81 -20.96 -20.72 0.66
N GLU A 82 -20.71 -21.87 0.09
CA GLU A 82 -19.84 -22.91 0.64
C GLU A 82 -18.73 -23.19 -0.36
N PHE A 83 -17.49 -23.12 0.07
CA PHE A 83 -16.33 -23.39 -0.77
C PHE A 83 -15.42 -24.42 -0.11
N GLU A 84 -15.14 -25.49 -0.82
CA GLU A 84 -14.33 -26.60 -0.37
C GLU A 84 -13.01 -26.66 -1.14
N LEU A 85 -11.93 -26.80 -0.40
CA LEU A 85 -10.56 -26.89 -0.90
C LEU A 85 -9.84 -28.05 -0.24
N PHE A 86 -8.90 -28.65 -0.98
CA PHE A 86 -8.02 -29.70 -0.48
C PHE A 86 -6.57 -29.37 -0.74
N ASN A 87 -5.74 -29.48 0.28
CA ASN A 87 -4.28 -29.37 0.14
C ASN A 87 -3.62 -30.75 0.29
N PRO A 88 -3.14 -31.35 -0.82
CA PRO A 88 -2.54 -32.67 -0.78
C PRO A 88 -1.21 -32.72 0.01
N ALA A 89 -0.43 -31.64 0.00
CA ALA A 89 0.84 -31.57 0.72
C ALA A 89 0.63 -31.55 2.24
N MET A 90 -0.43 -30.87 2.69
CA MET A 90 -0.81 -30.77 4.11
C MET A 90 -1.79 -31.90 4.53
N ARG A 91 -2.32 -32.65 3.57
CA ARG A 91 -3.42 -33.62 3.75
C ARG A 91 -4.61 -33.02 4.48
N MET A 92 -4.98 -31.80 4.08
CA MET A 92 -5.96 -31.00 4.79
C MET A 92 -7.13 -30.61 3.88
N ASN A 93 -8.36 -30.82 4.38
CA ASN A 93 -9.57 -30.31 3.80
C ASN A 93 -9.95 -28.99 4.47
N LEU A 94 -10.29 -28.00 3.70
CA LEU A 94 -10.81 -26.71 4.18
C LEU A 94 -12.18 -26.48 3.55
N LYS A 95 -13.19 -26.24 4.38
CA LYS A 95 -14.51 -25.82 3.95
C LYS A 95 -14.84 -24.48 4.58
N ILE A 96 -15.22 -23.52 3.78
CA ILE A 96 -15.58 -22.16 4.19
C ILE A 96 -17.06 -21.96 3.88
N CYS A 97 -17.84 -21.69 4.90
CA CYS A 97 -19.27 -21.38 4.76
C CYS A 97 -19.51 -19.93 5.15
N ARG A 98 -20.14 -19.16 4.29
CA ARG A 98 -20.56 -17.79 4.59
C ARG A 98 -22.04 -17.63 4.32
N GLN A 99 -22.74 -17.06 5.28
CA GLN A 99 -24.16 -16.77 5.17
C GLN A 99 -24.42 -15.29 5.45
N PHE A 100 -25.00 -14.63 4.49
CA PHE A 100 -25.36 -13.22 4.51
C PHE A 100 -26.87 -13.07 4.63
N TYR A 101 -27.28 -12.01 5.26
CA TYR A 101 -28.69 -11.70 5.46
C TYR A 101 -28.97 -10.27 4.99
N ARG A 102 -30.14 -10.08 4.36
CA ARG A 102 -30.61 -8.76 3.88
C ARG A 102 -30.92 -7.80 5.02
N SER A 103 -31.25 -8.31 6.18
CA SER A 103 -31.44 -7.54 7.42
C SER A 103 -30.09 -7.22 8.08
N ASN A 104 -30.06 -6.28 9.03
CA ASN A 104 -28.87 -5.94 9.82
C ASN A 104 -28.31 -7.08 10.67
N LYS A 105 -28.68 -8.33 10.39
CA LYS A 105 -28.08 -9.50 11.04
C LYS A 105 -26.60 -9.61 10.67
N PRO A 106 -25.75 -10.01 11.63
CA PRO A 106 -24.34 -10.26 11.36
C PRO A 106 -24.17 -11.40 10.35
N VAL A 107 -23.11 -11.33 9.56
CA VAL A 107 -22.70 -12.42 8.67
C VAL A 107 -22.32 -13.62 9.52
N LYS A 108 -22.90 -14.78 9.22
CA LYS A 108 -22.48 -16.04 9.83
C LYS A 108 -21.33 -16.62 8.99
N VAL A 109 -20.24 -16.94 9.62
CA VAL A 109 -19.09 -17.58 8.98
C VAL A 109 -18.70 -18.82 9.77
N GLU A 110 -18.40 -19.89 9.03
CA GLU A 110 -17.91 -21.14 9.59
C GLU A 110 -16.70 -21.60 8.77
N VAL A 111 -15.63 -21.94 9.46
CA VAL A 111 -14.41 -22.50 8.86
C VAL A 111 -14.24 -23.91 9.40
N TRP A 112 -14.25 -24.87 8.50
CA TRP A 112 -14.12 -26.28 8.82
C TRP A 112 -12.77 -26.78 8.33
N GLU A 113 -12.01 -27.38 9.22
CA GLU A 113 -10.69 -27.93 8.96
C GLU A 113 -10.74 -29.45 9.18
N ASN A 114 -10.50 -30.24 8.13
CA ASN A 114 -10.61 -31.71 8.13
C ASN A 114 -11.97 -32.25 8.62
N GLY A 115 -13.06 -31.54 8.32
CA GLY A 115 -14.41 -31.92 8.72
C GLY A 115 -14.82 -31.47 10.12
N GLU A 116 -13.93 -30.83 10.88
CA GLU A 116 -14.21 -30.28 12.20
C GLU A 116 -14.36 -28.75 12.12
N LEU A 117 -15.40 -28.22 12.81
CA LEU A 117 -15.62 -26.78 12.89
C LEU A 117 -14.52 -26.14 13.76
N ASN A 118 -13.83 -25.15 13.21
CA ASN A 118 -12.86 -24.39 13.99
C ASN A 118 -13.58 -23.42 14.96
N THR A 119 -13.67 -23.83 16.23
CA THR A 119 -14.37 -23.08 17.29
C THR A 119 -13.59 -21.84 17.76
N GLN A 120 -12.32 -21.66 17.36
CA GLN A 120 -11.54 -20.47 17.66
C GLN A 120 -11.90 -19.30 16.75
N VAL A 121 -12.59 -19.56 15.65
CA VAL A 121 -13.08 -18.56 14.71
C VAL A 121 -14.46 -18.10 15.14
N VAL A 122 -14.51 -17.04 15.93
CA VAL A 122 -15.78 -16.51 16.50
C VAL A 122 -16.29 -15.26 15.77
N SER A 123 -15.48 -14.66 14.89
CA SER A 123 -15.83 -13.45 14.15
C SER A 123 -15.46 -13.54 12.66
N VAL A 124 -16.09 -12.67 11.85
CA VAL A 124 -15.75 -12.55 10.42
C VAL A 124 -14.28 -12.14 10.20
N ALA A 125 -13.76 -11.26 11.06
CA ALA A 125 -12.37 -10.81 10.97
C ALA A 125 -11.39 -11.96 11.22
N GLU A 126 -11.65 -12.78 12.25
CA GLU A 126 -10.84 -13.97 12.55
C GLU A 126 -10.95 -15.02 11.44
N ALA A 127 -12.15 -15.22 10.89
CA ALA A 127 -12.34 -16.12 9.77
C ALA A 127 -11.52 -15.66 8.55
N ASN A 128 -11.58 -14.37 8.20
CA ASN A 128 -10.81 -13.83 7.08
C ASN A 128 -9.31 -14.02 7.33
N LYS A 129 -8.83 -13.69 8.52
CA LYS A 129 -7.43 -13.89 8.91
C LYS A 129 -7.04 -15.36 8.79
N ARG A 130 -7.83 -16.26 9.38
CA ARG A 130 -7.56 -17.70 9.37
C ARG A 130 -7.52 -18.30 7.97
N VAL A 131 -8.48 -17.94 7.12
CA VAL A 131 -8.54 -18.40 5.72
C VAL A 131 -7.30 -17.93 4.93
N LEU A 132 -6.93 -16.65 5.05
CA LEU A 132 -5.75 -16.12 4.36
C LEU A 132 -4.44 -16.73 4.88
N GLU A 133 -4.34 -16.99 6.18
CA GLU A 133 -3.19 -17.70 6.79
C GLU A 133 -3.07 -19.15 6.30
N LEU A 134 -4.18 -19.85 6.15
CA LEU A 134 -4.20 -21.23 5.65
C LEU A 134 -3.79 -21.28 4.16
N ILE A 135 -4.29 -20.33 3.37
CA ILE A 135 -3.95 -20.23 1.94
C ILE A 135 -2.54 -19.67 1.76
N GLY A 136 -2.08 -18.84 2.67
CA GLY A 136 -0.77 -18.21 2.62
C GLY A 136 -0.65 -17.10 1.56
N ILE A 137 -1.78 -16.56 1.08
CA ILE A 137 -1.84 -15.52 0.05
C ILE A 137 -2.63 -14.35 0.62
N GLY A 138 -2.06 -13.15 0.51
CA GLY A 138 -2.73 -11.93 0.93
C GLY A 138 -3.95 -11.61 0.06
N ARG A 139 -4.92 -10.89 0.65
CA ARG A 139 -6.15 -10.48 -0.06
C ARG A 139 -5.87 -9.75 -1.38
N GLU A 140 -4.95 -8.80 -1.36
CA GLU A 140 -4.62 -8.02 -2.57
C GLU A 140 -4.05 -8.88 -3.68
N ASP A 141 -3.18 -9.83 -3.33
CA ASP A 141 -2.57 -10.74 -4.29
C ASP A 141 -3.60 -11.72 -4.85
N LEU A 142 -4.57 -12.18 -4.05
CA LEU A 142 -5.71 -12.97 -4.52
C LEU A 142 -6.49 -12.23 -5.61
N LEU A 143 -6.81 -10.95 -5.39
CA LEU A 143 -7.61 -10.14 -6.31
C LEU A 143 -6.83 -9.67 -7.54
N ARG A 144 -5.50 -9.58 -7.45
CA ARG A 144 -4.65 -9.10 -8.55
C ARG A 144 -4.10 -10.22 -9.44
N TYR A 145 -3.91 -11.42 -8.88
CA TYR A 145 -3.18 -12.49 -9.57
C TYR A 145 -3.90 -13.85 -9.59
N PHE A 146 -5.00 -14.00 -8.87
CA PHE A 146 -5.76 -15.26 -8.82
C PHE A 146 -7.21 -15.11 -9.29
N ILE A 147 -7.83 -13.96 -9.03
CA ILE A 147 -9.21 -13.68 -9.43
C ILE A 147 -9.24 -12.35 -10.17
N ILE A 148 -8.99 -12.40 -11.47
CA ILE A 148 -8.91 -11.24 -12.35
C ILE A 148 -10.28 -10.90 -12.88
N SER A 149 -10.84 -9.74 -12.52
CA SER A 149 -12.11 -9.25 -13.02
C SER A 149 -11.92 -8.23 -14.14
N GLN A 150 -12.95 -8.04 -14.94
CA GLN A 150 -12.98 -7.09 -16.06
C GLN A 150 -12.62 -5.66 -15.64
N ASP A 151 -13.02 -5.25 -14.44
CA ASP A 151 -12.80 -3.90 -13.91
C ASP A 151 -11.43 -3.74 -13.21
N ASN A 152 -10.69 -4.82 -13.01
CA ASN A 152 -9.50 -4.82 -12.16
C ASN A 152 -8.28 -5.36 -12.92
N HIS A 153 -7.94 -4.70 -14.05
CA HIS A 153 -6.80 -5.05 -14.90
C HIS A 153 -5.45 -4.48 -14.41
N TYR A 154 -5.36 -4.04 -13.15
CA TYR A 154 -4.13 -3.55 -12.55
C TYR A 154 -3.17 -4.72 -12.29
N THR A 155 -2.28 -4.92 -13.24
CA THR A 155 -1.19 -5.91 -13.11
C THR A 155 0.12 -5.21 -12.80
N PHE A 156 1.14 -5.98 -12.43
CA PHE A 156 2.50 -5.48 -12.25
C PHE A 156 2.98 -4.64 -13.45
N PHE A 157 2.61 -5.00 -14.67
CA PHE A 157 3.05 -4.31 -15.89
C PHE A 157 2.42 -2.94 -16.09
N THR A 158 1.22 -2.73 -15.58
CA THR A 158 0.46 -1.48 -15.70
C THR A 158 0.45 -0.64 -14.42
N ALA A 159 0.97 -1.19 -13.33
CA ALA A 159 1.05 -0.53 -12.03
C ALA A 159 2.02 0.66 -12.06
N SER A 160 1.82 1.62 -11.16
CA SER A 160 2.76 2.69 -10.89
C SER A 160 4.08 2.14 -10.30
N ASP A 161 5.15 2.92 -10.35
CA ASP A 161 6.44 2.50 -9.79
C ASP A 161 6.36 2.17 -8.30
N THR A 162 5.55 2.90 -7.55
CA THR A 162 5.30 2.64 -6.12
C THR A 162 4.62 1.30 -5.91
N GLU A 163 3.54 1.04 -6.66
CA GLU A 163 2.80 -0.23 -6.57
C GLU A 163 3.64 -1.42 -7.04
N LYS A 164 4.47 -1.26 -8.09
CA LYS A 164 5.41 -2.30 -8.52
C LYS A 164 6.38 -2.67 -7.40
N LYS A 165 6.92 -1.68 -6.69
CA LYS A 165 7.80 -1.90 -5.53
C LYS A 165 7.09 -2.60 -4.39
N GLU A 166 5.86 -2.22 -4.07
CA GLU A 166 5.06 -2.89 -3.04
C GLU A 166 4.80 -4.36 -3.39
N ILE A 167 4.44 -4.64 -4.65
CA ILE A 167 4.25 -6.00 -5.15
C ILE A 167 5.55 -6.80 -5.00
N MET A 168 6.68 -6.23 -5.41
CA MET A 168 7.99 -6.86 -5.28
C MET A 168 8.35 -7.13 -3.82
N ASN A 169 8.17 -6.16 -2.94
CA ASN A 169 8.45 -6.32 -1.51
C ASN A 169 7.62 -7.45 -0.89
N ARG A 170 6.35 -7.57 -1.24
CA ARG A 170 5.49 -8.67 -0.77
C ARG A 170 5.95 -10.02 -1.29
N ILE A 171 6.21 -10.16 -2.58
CA ILE A 171 6.66 -11.42 -3.20
C ILE A 171 7.99 -11.88 -2.60
N THR A 172 8.90 -10.96 -2.31
CA THR A 172 10.21 -11.25 -1.74
C THR A 172 10.21 -11.41 -0.24
N SER A 173 9.07 -11.16 0.41
CA SER A 173 9.00 -10.98 1.86
C SER A 173 9.98 -9.90 2.36
N ALA A 174 10.36 -8.94 1.52
CA ALA A 174 11.27 -7.86 1.87
C ALA A 174 10.69 -6.96 2.97
N ASP A 175 9.38 -6.97 3.15
CA ASP A 175 8.71 -6.28 4.25
C ASP A 175 9.05 -6.89 5.63
N MET A 176 9.48 -8.16 5.69
CA MET A 176 10.01 -8.76 6.91
C MET A 176 11.31 -8.09 7.39
N ILE A 177 11.99 -7.36 6.50
CA ILE A 177 13.21 -6.61 6.84
C ILE A 177 12.85 -5.27 7.52
N ASN A 178 11.68 -4.70 7.26
CA ASN A 178 11.28 -3.41 7.83
C ASN A 178 11.32 -3.39 9.37
N PRO A 179 10.74 -4.37 10.10
CA PRO A 179 10.86 -4.42 11.56
C PRO A 179 12.32 -4.49 12.04
N VAL A 180 13.20 -5.14 11.27
CA VAL A 180 14.63 -5.21 11.61
C VAL A 180 15.30 -3.84 11.42
N ILE A 181 14.96 -3.12 10.34
CA ILE A 181 15.46 -1.76 10.09
C ILE A 181 14.95 -0.80 11.17
N ASP A 182 13.69 -0.91 11.56
CA ASP A 182 13.09 -0.10 12.61
C ASP A 182 13.76 -0.35 13.97
N GLU A 183 13.97 -1.63 14.32
CA GLU A 183 14.70 -2.03 15.53
C GLU A 183 16.15 -1.54 15.51
N LEU A 184 16.85 -1.68 14.39
CA LEU A 184 18.21 -1.14 14.24
C LEU A 184 18.24 0.38 14.39
N SER A 185 17.22 1.08 13.89
CA SER A 185 17.11 2.54 14.01
C SER A 185 16.84 2.97 15.45
N PHE A 186 15.98 2.22 16.14
CA PHE A 186 15.72 2.43 17.55
C PHE A 186 16.99 2.21 18.39
N ARG A 187 17.68 1.08 18.22
CA ARG A 187 18.92 0.76 18.92
C ARG A 187 20.03 1.76 18.61
N PHE A 188 20.12 2.21 17.36
CA PHE A 188 21.07 3.26 16.98
C PHE A 188 20.86 4.52 17.80
N THR A 189 19.60 4.97 17.88
CA THR A 189 19.26 6.20 18.63
C THR A 189 19.58 6.05 20.12
N GLU A 190 19.25 4.91 20.71
CA GLU A 190 19.54 4.60 22.12
C GLU A 190 21.06 4.59 22.38
N LYS A 191 21.81 3.84 21.58
CA LYS A 191 23.27 3.72 21.75
C LYS A 191 24.00 5.02 21.44
N GLN A 192 23.52 5.79 20.46
CA GLN A 192 24.09 7.10 20.16
C GLN A 192 23.89 8.08 21.32
N ALA A 193 22.76 8.01 22.02
CA ALA A 193 22.55 8.82 23.22
C ALA A 193 23.54 8.45 24.34
N VAL A 194 23.79 7.15 24.54
CA VAL A 194 24.79 6.66 25.52
C VAL A 194 26.19 7.11 25.12
N TYR A 195 26.58 6.96 23.84
CA TYR A 195 27.86 7.40 23.33
C TYR A 195 28.08 8.89 23.55
N ASN A 196 27.11 9.72 23.21
CA ASN A 196 27.17 11.17 23.37
C ASN A 196 27.26 11.58 24.86
N ALA A 197 26.57 10.84 25.74
CA ALA A 197 26.66 11.08 27.18
C ALA A 197 28.07 10.80 27.71
N LEU A 198 28.65 9.65 27.33
CA LEU A 198 30.03 9.29 27.70
C LEU A 198 31.05 10.28 27.13
N GLU A 199 30.88 10.70 25.86
CA GLU A 199 31.71 11.72 25.22
C GLU A 199 31.67 13.05 25.98
N SER A 200 30.48 13.48 26.40
CA SER A 200 30.32 14.68 27.24
C SER A 200 31.00 14.55 28.60
N GLU A 201 30.89 13.37 29.25
CA GLU A 201 31.59 13.13 30.53
C GLU A 201 33.12 13.14 30.37
N ILE A 202 33.63 12.49 29.32
CA ILE A 202 35.07 12.50 28.98
C ILE A 202 35.53 13.94 28.72
N GLY A 203 34.74 14.71 27.96
CA GLY A 203 35.03 16.12 27.68
C GLY A 203 35.16 16.93 28.98
N LYS A 204 34.18 16.79 29.88
CA LYS A 204 34.21 17.48 31.20
C LYS A 204 35.42 17.08 32.07
N LEU A 205 35.75 15.80 32.06
CA LEU A 205 36.94 15.31 32.82
C LEU A 205 38.24 15.80 32.19
N THR A 206 38.30 15.89 30.86
CA THR A 206 39.46 16.40 30.12
C THR A 206 39.65 17.88 30.41
N GLU A 207 38.61 18.70 30.31
CA GLU A 207 38.67 20.12 30.69
C GLU A 207 39.09 20.31 32.13
N LYS A 208 38.53 19.50 33.06
CA LYS A 208 38.91 19.54 34.47
C LYS A 208 40.38 19.20 34.66
N LYS A 209 40.89 18.19 33.94
CA LYS A 209 42.30 17.80 33.96
C LYS A 209 43.18 18.96 33.47
N GLU A 210 42.86 19.55 32.32
CA GLU A 210 43.59 20.68 31.75
C GLU A 210 43.66 21.86 32.70
N MET A 211 42.55 22.23 33.33
CA MET A 211 42.51 23.27 34.34
C MET A 211 43.42 22.95 35.55
N LEU A 212 43.43 21.68 35.98
CA LEU A 212 44.30 21.26 37.10
C LEU A 212 45.78 21.25 36.68
N GLU A 213 46.11 20.91 35.45
CA GLU A 213 47.47 20.97 34.89
C GLU A 213 47.94 22.42 34.77
N GLU A 214 47.07 23.32 34.29
CA GLU A 214 47.36 24.76 34.31
C GLU A 214 47.62 25.26 35.72
N GLN A 215 46.77 24.94 36.69
CA GLN A 215 46.96 25.29 38.09
C GLN A 215 48.28 24.74 38.67
N ARG A 216 48.64 23.49 38.29
CA ARG A 216 49.91 22.88 38.69
C ARG A 216 51.12 23.65 38.14
N GLN A 217 51.05 24.02 36.84
CA GLN A 217 52.08 24.81 36.18
C GLN A 217 52.24 26.19 36.84
N GLU A 218 51.13 26.81 37.16
CA GLU A 218 51.09 28.08 37.86
C GLU A 218 51.72 28.01 39.25
N VAL A 219 51.45 26.92 40.00
CA VAL A 219 52.10 26.73 41.34
C VAL A 219 53.57 26.45 41.16
N LEU A 220 54.04 25.76 40.13
CA LEU A 220 55.45 25.48 39.85
C LEU A 220 56.24 26.70 39.37
N SER A 221 55.59 27.59 38.60
CA SER A 221 56.26 28.80 38.05
C SER A 221 56.28 30.01 39.00
N ALA A 222 55.79 29.86 40.22
CA ALA A 222 55.45 30.95 41.07
C ALA A 222 56.58 31.40 42.00
N ASP A 223 57.40 32.32 41.54
CA ASP A 223 58.09 33.31 42.43
C ASP A 223 57.38 34.68 42.45
N ASP A 224 56.34 34.87 41.61
CA ASP A 224 55.62 36.15 41.51
C ASP A 224 54.08 35.99 41.65
N THR A 225 53.58 36.14 42.86
CA THR A 225 52.16 36.03 43.21
C THR A 225 51.32 37.19 42.67
N ALA A 226 51.91 38.31 42.32
CA ALA A 226 51.20 39.47 41.82
C ALA A 226 50.84 39.29 40.34
N ASP A 227 51.78 38.78 39.51
CA ASP A 227 51.57 38.53 38.09
C ASP A 227 50.56 37.41 37.85
N ARG A 228 50.59 36.40 38.75
CA ARG A 228 49.57 35.30 38.69
C ARG A 228 48.16 35.74 38.99
N ILE A 229 48.02 36.63 40.02
CA ILE A 229 46.69 37.20 40.28
C ILE A 229 46.22 38.08 39.11
N ALA A 230 47.15 38.75 38.42
CA ALA A 230 46.83 39.55 37.24
C ALA A 230 46.33 38.63 36.07
N ASP A 231 47.04 37.52 35.78
CA ASP A 231 46.70 36.55 34.76
C ASP A 231 45.32 35.88 34.99
N ILE A 232 45.06 35.46 36.22
CA ILE A 232 43.75 34.90 36.55
C ILE A 232 42.61 35.94 36.39
N LYS A 233 42.87 37.19 36.71
CA LYS A 233 41.91 38.27 36.52
C LYS A 233 41.62 38.54 35.03
N GLU A 234 42.64 38.46 34.18
CA GLU A 234 42.48 38.59 32.72
C GLU A 234 41.61 37.46 32.21
N ARG A 235 41.89 36.20 32.57
CA ARG A 235 41.04 35.04 32.19
C ARG A 235 39.60 35.16 32.68
N ILE A 236 39.38 35.69 33.89
CA ILE A 236 38.02 35.96 34.38
C ILE A 236 37.32 36.96 33.44
N SER A 237 38.01 38.05 33.10
CA SER A 237 37.48 39.10 32.21
C SER A 237 37.10 38.55 30.84
N ASP A 238 37.95 37.70 30.24
CA ASP A 238 37.69 37.08 28.93
C ASP A 238 36.48 36.13 28.99
N THR A 239 36.40 35.33 30.07
CA THR A 239 35.28 34.41 30.28
C THR A 239 33.97 35.16 30.57
N GLU A 240 34.00 36.29 31.27
CA GLU A 240 32.84 37.16 31.47
C GLU A 240 32.35 37.75 30.16
N SER A 241 33.25 38.10 29.23
CA SER A 241 32.90 38.54 27.90
C SER A 241 32.20 37.40 27.11
N GLU A 242 32.77 36.18 27.18
CA GLU A 242 32.16 35.01 26.52
C GLU A 242 30.73 34.68 27.06
N ILE A 243 30.55 34.84 28.38
CA ILE A 243 29.23 34.69 29.02
C ILE A 243 28.25 35.71 28.44
N THR A 244 28.68 36.96 28.33
CA THR A 244 27.84 38.05 27.81
C THR A 244 27.40 37.75 26.38
N ASP A 245 28.30 37.33 25.51
CA ASP A 245 28.00 36.98 24.11
C ASP A 245 27.01 35.81 24.02
N LYS A 246 27.20 34.79 24.87
CA LYS A 246 26.28 33.64 24.91
C LYS A 246 24.91 34.03 25.46
N GLU A 247 24.83 34.87 26.49
CA GLU A 247 23.58 35.38 27.06
C GLU A 247 22.80 36.24 26.03
N GLU A 248 23.49 37.10 25.28
CA GLU A 248 22.86 37.81 24.15
C GLU A 248 22.33 36.84 23.07
N SER A 249 23.10 35.80 22.78
CA SER A 249 22.66 34.78 21.81
C SER A 249 21.41 34.05 22.30
N VAL A 250 21.32 33.74 23.60
CA VAL A 250 20.15 33.14 24.23
C VAL A 250 18.93 34.08 24.11
N GLU A 251 19.13 35.37 24.39
CA GLU A 251 18.05 36.36 24.28
C GLU A 251 17.48 36.47 22.84
N LYS A 252 18.38 36.45 21.85
CA LYS A 252 17.99 36.44 20.44
C LYS A 252 17.18 35.21 20.08
N LEU A 253 17.55 34.04 20.60
CA LEU A 253 16.82 32.79 20.40
C LEU A 253 15.46 32.78 21.09
N ILE A 254 15.39 33.33 22.33
CA ILE A 254 14.12 33.49 23.06
C ILE A 254 13.13 34.33 22.25
N LYS A 255 13.58 35.48 21.74
CA LYS A 255 12.75 36.34 20.89
C LYS A 255 12.26 35.61 19.60
N ARG A 256 13.05 34.67 19.07
CA ARG A 256 12.62 33.83 17.95
C ARG A 256 11.57 32.81 18.37
N VAL A 257 11.73 32.14 19.50
CA VAL A 257 10.74 31.21 20.05
C VAL A 257 9.42 31.91 20.36
N GLU A 258 9.47 33.11 20.92
CA GLU A 258 8.29 33.92 21.19
C GLU A 258 7.53 34.26 19.89
N LYS A 259 8.26 34.66 18.83
CA LYS A 259 7.65 34.92 17.52
C LYS A 259 7.00 33.66 16.93
N ILE A 260 7.71 32.53 16.96
CA ILE A 260 7.16 31.25 16.47
C ILE A 260 5.94 30.86 17.30
N THR A 261 5.99 31.04 18.61
CA THR A 261 4.85 30.73 19.48
C THR A 261 3.64 31.60 19.15
N ALA A 262 3.85 32.91 18.95
CA ALA A 262 2.77 33.80 18.53
C ALA A 262 2.20 33.45 17.15
N GLU A 263 3.05 32.98 16.23
CA GLU A 263 2.59 32.50 14.91
C GLU A 263 1.80 31.20 15.04
N LEU A 264 2.24 30.26 15.89
CA LEU A 264 1.51 29.02 16.19
C LEU A 264 0.16 29.28 16.85
N ASP A 265 0.11 30.18 17.84
CA ASP A 265 -1.13 30.54 18.56
C ASP A 265 -2.15 31.25 17.65
N SER A 266 -1.69 31.87 16.57
CA SER A 266 -2.55 32.48 15.56
C SER A 266 -3.00 31.52 14.46
N THR A 267 -2.49 30.30 14.43
CA THR A 267 -2.73 29.32 13.38
C THR A 267 -3.53 28.16 13.96
N GLU A 268 -4.82 28.12 13.70
CA GLU A 268 -5.68 26.98 14.06
C GLU A 268 -5.66 25.95 12.92
N PRO A 269 -5.07 24.76 13.10
CA PRO A 269 -5.14 23.71 12.09
C PRO A 269 -6.55 23.14 12.00
N GLU A 270 -7.14 23.23 10.84
CA GLU A 270 -8.44 22.62 10.57
C GLU A 270 -8.29 21.11 10.42
N ASP A 271 -9.12 20.32 11.08
CA ASP A 271 -9.06 18.86 10.99
C ASP A 271 -9.36 18.38 9.55
N THR A 272 -8.28 18.07 8.83
CA THR A 272 -8.36 17.61 7.44
C THR A 272 -9.10 16.28 7.30
N SER A 273 -9.22 15.47 8.37
CA SER A 273 -9.88 14.17 8.34
C SER A 273 -11.36 14.30 8.06
N VAL A 274 -12.01 15.29 8.68
CA VAL A 274 -13.43 15.62 8.48
C VAL A 274 -13.67 16.09 7.05
N LEU A 275 -12.79 16.95 6.52
CA LEU A 275 -12.90 17.45 5.14
C LEU A 275 -12.69 16.33 4.11
N LYS A 276 -11.70 15.45 4.34
CA LYS A 276 -11.45 14.25 3.52
C LYS A 276 -12.64 13.29 3.55
N GLY A 277 -13.24 13.10 4.73
CA GLY A 277 -14.46 12.31 4.90
C GLY A 277 -15.62 12.86 4.09
N LYS A 278 -15.87 14.18 4.20
CA LYS A 278 -16.92 14.87 3.43
C LYS A 278 -16.68 14.79 1.92
N ARG A 279 -15.42 14.96 1.46
CA ARG A 279 -15.07 14.80 0.04
C ARG A 279 -15.30 13.38 -0.46
N LYS A 280 -14.95 12.36 0.34
CA LYS A 280 -15.17 10.95 -0.01
C LYS A 280 -16.67 10.64 -0.14
N SER A 281 -17.48 11.11 0.81
CA SER A 281 -18.93 10.98 0.75
C SER A 281 -19.52 11.64 -0.49
N LYS A 282 -19.09 12.88 -0.78
CA LYS A 282 -19.58 13.62 -1.97
C LYS A 282 -19.17 12.96 -3.29
N LYS A 283 -17.96 12.38 -3.36
CA LYS A 283 -17.55 11.59 -4.54
C LYS A 283 -18.42 10.36 -4.73
N ALA A 284 -18.75 9.64 -3.65
CA ALA A 284 -19.63 8.49 -3.74
C ALA A 284 -21.05 8.87 -4.24
N GLU A 285 -21.53 10.07 -3.85
CA GLU A 285 -22.79 10.60 -4.36
C GLU A 285 -22.71 10.94 -5.86
N ILE A 286 -21.57 11.46 -6.33
CA ILE A 286 -21.31 11.72 -7.75
C ILE A 286 -21.31 10.42 -8.53
N ASP A 287 -20.55 9.40 -8.08
CA ASP A 287 -20.47 8.09 -8.74
C ASP A 287 -21.85 7.43 -8.88
N THR A 288 -22.72 7.64 -7.88
CA THR A 288 -24.10 7.14 -7.93
C THR A 288 -24.92 7.88 -8.99
N LEU A 289 -24.82 9.22 -9.00
CA LEU A 289 -25.57 10.07 -9.93
C LEU A 289 -25.11 9.88 -11.37
N GLU A 290 -23.81 9.65 -11.60
CA GLU A 290 -23.27 9.34 -12.93
C GLU A 290 -23.82 8.01 -13.47
N LYS A 291 -24.00 7.01 -12.61
CA LYS A 291 -24.65 5.75 -12.99
C LYS A 291 -26.11 5.97 -13.38
N GLU A 292 -26.85 6.71 -12.56
CA GLU A 292 -28.23 7.03 -12.87
C GLU A 292 -28.37 7.79 -14.20
N ILE A 293 -27.47 8.75 -14.44
CA ILE A 293 -27.41 9.49 -15.71
C ILE A 293 -27.10 8.54 -16.89
N ALA A 294 -26.20 7.57 -16.69
CA ALA A 294 -25.85 6.59 -17.71
C ALA A 294 -27.04 5.68 -18.03
N ASP A 295 -27.75 5.22 -17.01
CA ASP A 295 -28.95 4.39 -17.16
C ASP A 295 -30.07 5.15 -17.88
N ASN A 296 -30.35 6.37 -17.46
CA ASN A 296 -31.35 7.23 -18.12
C ASN A 296 -30.99 7.53 -19.58
N LYS A 297 -29.70 7.75 -19.89
CA LYS A 297 -29.23 7.92 -21.28
C LYS A 297 -29.41 6.65 -22.13
N ARG A 298 -29.30 5.49 -21.48
CA ARG A 298 -29.54 4.22 -22.16
C ARG A 298 -31.02 4.01 -22.48
N VAL A 299 -31.88 4.26 -21.49
CA VAL A 299 -33.36 4.19 -21.69
C VAL A 299 -33.79 5.18 -22.76
N LYS A 300 -33.27 6.41 -22.71
CA LYS A 300 -33.52 7.43 -23.74
C LYS A 300 -33.21 6.92 -25.15
N ARG A 301 -32.01 6.34 -25.35
CA ARG A 301 -31.56 5.82 -26.65
C ARG A 301 -32.47 4.71 -27.19
N ASN A 302 -32.93 3.84 -26.28
CA ASN A 302 -33.84 2.75 -26.69
C ASN A 302 -35.17 3.32 -27.19
N ILE A 303 -35.76 4.30 -26.47
CA ILE A 303 -37.01 4.95 -26.87
C ILE A 303 -36.83 5.74 -28.18
N GLU A 304 -35.71 6.46 -28.34
CA GLU A 304 -35.38 7.20 -29.56
C GLU A 304 -35.23 6.26 -30.77
N SER A 305 -34.64 5.07 -30.55
CA SER A 305 -34.52 4.06 -31.59
C SER A 305 -35.89 3.50 -32.03
N GLU A 306 -36.77 3.25 -31.07
CA GLU A 306 -38.12 2.80 -31.38
C GLU A 306 -38.95 3.89 -32.09
N LEU A 307 -38.84 5.13 -31.67
CA LEU A 307 -39.51 6.27 -32.31
C LEU A 307 -39.00 6.53 -33.73
N ALA A 308 -37.77 6.14 -34.07
CA ALA A 308 -37.23 6.25 -35.42
C ALA A 308 -37.88 5.31 -36.40
N ASP A 309 -38.42 4.19 -35.91
CA ASP A 309 -39.10 3.15 -36.72
C ASP A 309 -40.63 3.37 -36.83
N LYS A 310 -41.12 4.53 -36.38
CA LYS A 310 -42.53 4.89 -36.47
C LYS A 310 -42.99 5.03 -37.93
N ILE A 311 -44.13 4.51 -38.24
CA ILE A 311 -44.78 4.66 -39.54
C ILE A 311 -46.17 5.26 -39.36
N VAL A 312 -46.61 5.94 -40.38
CA VAL A 312 -47.94 6.52 -40.42
C VAL A 312 -48.90 5.54 -41.15
N CYS A 313 -49.97 5.22 -40.51
CA CYS A 313 -50.99 4.39 -41.15
C CYS A 313 -51.56 5.10 -42.38
N PRO A 314 -51.46 4.52 -43.58
CA PRO A 314 -51.94 5.16 -44.81
C PRO A 314 -53.48 5.30 -44.88
N ASN A 315 -54.20 4.66 -43.97
CA ASN A 315 -55.67 4.63 -43.99
C ASN A 315 -56.33 5.55 -42.96
N CYS A 316 -55.73 5.73 -41.75
CA CYS A 316 -56.28 6.56 -40.70
C CYS A 316 -55.37 7.74 -40.32
N GLY A 317 -54.14 7.76 -40.80
CA GLY A 317 -53.16 8.83 -40.47
C GLY A 317 -52.53 8.72 -39.07
N GLU A 318 -52.84 7.68 -38.34
CA GLU A 318 -52.33 7.49 -36.98
C GLU A 318 -50.89 6.95 -37.03
N GLU A 319 -50.05 7.50 -36.21
CA GLU A 319 -48.64 7.10 -36.09
C GLU A 319 -48.50 5.92 -35.12
N PHE A 320 -47.83 4.86 -35.53
CA PHE A 320 -47.56 3.70 -34.69
C PHE A 320 -46.20 3.06 -34.99
N ILE A 321 -45.70 2.32 -34.04
CA ILE A 321 -44.44 1.56 -34.17
C ILE A 321 -44.78 0.08 -34.42
N PRO A 322 -44.49 -0.48 -35.62
CA PRO A 322 -44.99 -1.82 -36.02
C PRO A 322 -44.43 -2.99 -35.23
N LYS A 323 -43.36 -2.80 -34.49
CA LYS A 323 -42.66 -3.83 -33.67
C LYS A 323 -42.06 -3.20 -32.42
N SER A 324 -42.86 -2.46 -31.65
CA SER A 324 -42.38 -1.92 -30.39
C SER A 324 -42.08 -3.05 -29.41
N GLU A 325 -40.83 -3.21 -29.02
CA GLU A 325 -40.41 -4.14 -27.96
C GLU A 325 -40.84 -3.65 -26.56
N LEU A 326 -41.13 -2.38 -26.43
CA LEU A 326 -41.55 -1.73 -25.17
C LEU A 326 -43.08 -1.68 -25.03
N GLU A 327 -43.85 -2.14 -26.03
CA GLU A 327 -45.33 -2.08 -26.07
C GLU A 327 -45.90 -0.66 -25.80
N LEU A 328 -45.18 0.37 -26.19
CA LEU A 328 -45.56 1.77 -25.98
C LEU A 328 -46.26 2.33 -27.24
N SER A 329 -47.29 3.15 -27.03
CA SER A 329 -47.80 3.98 -28.10
C SER A 329 -46.80 5.07 -28.48
N VAL A 330 -46.90 5.63 -29.70
CA VAL A 330 -46.02 6.74 -30.11
C VAL A 330 -46.13 7.91 -29.15
N GLU A 331 -47.34 8.24 -28.70
CA GLU A 331 -47.59 9.34 -27.76
C GLU A 331 -46.97 9.06 -26.37
N ASP A 332 -47.06 7.83 -25.88
CA ASP A 332 -46.46 7.45 -24.60
C ASP A 332 -44.93 7.45 -24.67
N ALA A 333 -44.36 6.99 -25.80
CA ALA A 333 -42.91 7.00 -26.03
C ALA A 333 -42.37 8.44 -26.09
N GLU A 334 -43.07 9.34 -26.82
CA GLU A 334 -42.68 10.77 -26.87
C GLU A 334 -42.82 11.46 -25.52
N ARG A 335 -43.85 11.13 -24.74
CA ARG A 335 -44.04 11.63 -23.39
C ARG A 335 -42.92 11.17 -22.46
N LEU A 336 -42.62 9.88 -22.48
CA LEU A 336 -41.56 9.29 -21.66
C LEU A 336 -40.18 9.87 -22.02
N LEU A 337 -39.92 10.07 -23.30
CA LEU A 337 -38.70 10.70 -23.80
C LEU A 337 -38.56 12.15 -23.27
N LYS A 338 -39.66 12.88 -23.23
CA LYS A 338 -39.67 14.25 -22.67
C LYS A 338 -39.43 14.26 -21.18
N GLU A 339 -40.00 13.30 -20.44
CA GLU A 339 -39.76 13.15 -19.00
C GLU A 339 -38.29 12.77 -18.70
N ILE A 340 -37.74 11.80 -19.43
CA ILE A 340 -36.34 11.38 -19.31
C ILE A 340 -35.38 12.53 -19.63
N ASN A 341 -35.67 13.30 -20.70
CA ASN A 341 -34.83 14.46 -21.02
C ASN A 341 -34.83 15.50 -19.89
N LYS A 342 -36.01 15.76 -19.31
CA LYS A 342 -36.14 16.69 -18.18
C LYS A 342 -35.39 16.18 -16.93
N GLU A 343 -35.45 14.89 -16.69
CA GLU A 343 -34.75 14.29 -15.57
C GLU A 343 -33.23 14.29 -15.78
N LEU A 344 -32.76 13.98 -16.98
CA LEU A 344 -31.33 14.07 -17.33
C LEU A 344 -30.77 15.47 -17.17
N GLU A 345 -31.54 16.51 -17.54
CA GLU A 345 -31.08 17.89 -17.33
C GLU A 345 -30.99 18.25 -15.86
N LYS A 346 -31.94 17.81 -15.04
CA LYS A 346 -31.85 18.00 -13.58
C LYS A 346 -30.67 17.27 -12.97
N GLN A 347 -30.47 16.01 -13.37
CA GLN A 347 -29.37 15.19 -12.88
C GLN A 347 -28.02 15.78 -13.28
N LYS A 348 -27.87 16.31 -14.50
CA LYS A 348 -26.64 17.00 -14.93
C LYS A 348 -26.37 18.23 -14.07
N GLN A 349 -27.39 19.09 -13.88
CA GLN A 349 -27.25 20.28 -13.05
C GLN A 349 -26.87 19.92 -11.60
N THR A 350 -27.40 18.80 -11.11
CA THR A 350 -27.06 18.31 -9.75
C THR A 350 -25.63 17.78 -9.71
N LEU A 351 -25.21 17.08 -10.77
CA LEU A 351 -23.85 16.56 -10.92
C LEU A 351 -22.81 17.70 -10.94
N ASP A 352 -23.10 18.75 -11.74
CA ASP A 352 -22.20 19.90 -11.82
C ASP A 352 -22.05 20.59 -10.46
N LYS A 353 -23.15 20.80 -9.75
CA LYS A 353 -23.11 21.36 -8.38
C LYS A 353 -22.28 20.50 -7.43
N LYS A 354 -22.46 19.18 -7.48
CA LYS A 354 -21.69 18.27 -6.61
C LYS A 354 -20.22 18.23 -6.97
N ASN A 355 -19.88 18.33 -8.27
CA ASN A 355 -18.50 18.45 -8.72
C ASN A 355 -17.86 19.74 -8.24
N ASP A 356 -18.59 20.85 -8.26
CA ASP A 356 -18.13 22.11 -7.71
C ASP A 356 -17.88 22.02 -6.19
N GLU A 357 -18.79 21.37 -5.46
CA GLU A 357 -18.61 21.13 -4.01
C GLU A 357 -17.36 20.29 -3.73
N VAL A 358 -17.12 19.22 -4.52
CA VAL A 358 -15.90 18.40 -4.40
C VAL A 358 -14.65 19.20 -4.74
N SER A 359 -14.74 20.07 -5.75
CA SER A 359 -13.63 20.97 -6.12
C SER A 359 -13.30 21.94 -4.98
N GLN A 360 -14.33 22.58 -4.40
CA GLN A 360 -14.15 23.47 -3.25
C GLN A 360 -13.59 22.73 -2.02
N LEU A 361 -14.09 21.52 -1.74
CA LEU A 361 -13.56 20.71 -0.64
C LEU A 361 -12.11 20.31 -0.89
N THR A 362 -11.76 20.02 -2.14
CA THR A 362 -10.38 19.69 -2.51
C THR A 362 -9.45 20.88 -2.31
N LYS A 363 -9.92 22.09 -2.63
CA LYS A 363 -9.16 23.31 -2.38
C LYS A 363 -8.95 23.54 -0.89
N LYS A 364 -10.03 23.45 -0.10
CA LYS A 364 -9.96 23.58 1.37
C LYS A 364 -9.04 22.54 2.02
N ILE A 365 -9.07 21.29 1.53
CA ILE A 365 -8.16 20.26 2.04
C ILE A 365 -6.69 20.63 1.77
N ARG A 366 -6.38 21.12 0.57
CA ARG A 366 -5.00 21.55 0.25
C ARG A 366 -4.55 22.74 1.10
N GLU A 367 -5.45 23.70 1.31
CA GLU A 367 -5.18 24.85 2.17
C GLU A 367 -4.92 24.41 3.62
N ALA A 368 -5.79 23.52 4.15
CA ALA A 368 -5.61 22.97 5.50
C ALA A 368 -4.37 22.09 5.64
N GLU A 369 -4.04 21.28 4.63
CA GLU A 369 -2.79 20.49 4.60
C GLU A 369 -1.56 21.40 4.60
N SER A 370 -1.57 22.46 3.81
CA SER A 370 -0.48 23.45 3.78
C SER A 370 -0.31 24.18 5.12
N ILE A 371 -1.43 24.49 5.79
CA ILE A 371 -1.39 25.07 7.13
C ILE A 371 -0.80 24.07 8.13
N GLN A 372 -1.20 22.80 8.07
CA GLN A 372 -0.68 21.76 8.94
C GLN A 372 0.83 21.55 8.74
N GLU A 373 1.29 21.44 7.49
CA GLU A 373 2.72 21.35 7.18
C GLU A 373 3.50 22.53 7.77
N ARG A 374 2.96 23.75 7.61
CA ARG A 374 3.57 24.96 8.16
C ARG A 374 3.60 24.94 9.69
N THR A 375 2.52 24.47 10.32
CA THR A 375 2.48 24.32 11.78
C THR A 375 3.50 23.31 12.29
N ASP A 376 3.60 22.17 11.62
CA ASP A 376 4.58 21.12 11.97
C ASP A 376 6.03 21.62 11.82
N GLU A 377 6.32 22.41 10.76
CA GLU A 377 7.63 23.05 10.58
C GLU A 377 7.95 24.03 11.73
N LEU A 378 6.98 24.88 12.07
CA LEU A 378 7.13 25.85 13.16
C LEU A 378 7.33 25.17 14.53
N GLU A 379 6.58 24.09 14.80
CA GLU A 379 6.79 23.30 16.03
C GLU A 379 8.18 22.67 16.10
N ASN A 380 8.65 22.14 14.98
CA ASN A 380 9.97 21.54 14.90
C ASN A 380 11.07 22.60 15.10
N ASP A 381 10.91 23.76 14.48
CA ASP A 381 11.83 24.89 14.66
C ASP A 381 11.81 25.39 16.10
N LYS A 382 10.62 25.51 16.72
CA LYS A 382 10.49 25.86 18.13
C LYS A 382 11.27 24.89 19.03
N LYS A 383 11.03 23.58 18.88
CA LYS A 383 11.74 22.54 19.64
C LYS A 383 13.26 22.61 19.43
N ARG A 384 13.69 22.91 18.21
CA ARG A 384 15.13 23.07 17.89
C ARG A 384 15.73 24.28 18.62
N TYR A 385 15.04 25.42 18.60
CA TYR A 385 15.52 26.62 19.30
C TYR A 385 15.46 26.46 20.82
N GLU A 386 14.43 25.84 21.36
CA GLU A 386 14.32 25.55 22.80
C GLU A 386 15.49 24.67 23.30
N ARG A 387 15.83 23.62 22.52
CA ARG A 387 17.01 22.80 22.82
C ARG A 387 18.31 23.63 22.77
N SER A 388 18.44 24.49 21.77
CA SER A 388 19.60 25.34 21.64
C SER A 388 19.73 26.34 22.82
N ILE A 389 18.60 26.89 23.27
CA ILE A 389 18.54 27.75 24.46
C ILE A 389 19.02 26.98 25.70
N LYS A 390 18.49 25.75 25.87
CA LYS A 390 18.87 24.91 27.01
C LYS A 390 20.37 24.66 27.03
N ASN A 391 20.93 24.18 25.92
CA ASN A 391 22.35 23.88 25.80
C ASN A 391 23.21 25.12 26.11
N LYS A 392 22.88 26.26 25.49
CA LYS A 392 23.63 27.50 25.76
C LYS A 392 23.54 27.99 27.20
N ARG A 393 22.41 27.79 27.87
CA ARG A 393 22.27 28.11 29.31
C ARG A 393 23.12 27.20 30.17
N GLU A 394 23.21 25.92 29.82
CA GLU A 394 24.10 24.97 30.50
C GLU A 394 25.57 25.39 30.34
N GLU A 395 25.99 25.77 29.12
CA GLU A 395 27.33 26.30 28.86
C GLU A 395 27.62 27.56 29.68
N VAL A 396 26.70 28.52 29.74
CA VAL A 396 26.83 29.72 30.58
C VAL A 396 26.97 29.36 32.05
N GLN A 397 26.21 28.38 32.54
CA GLN A 397 26.30 27.93 33.93
C GLN A 397 27.67 27.31 34.24
N GLU A 398 28.22 26.54 33.30
CA GLU A 398 29.56 25.97 33.41
C GLU A 398 30.64 27.06 33.47
N LEU A 399 30.55 28.07 32.57
CA LEU A 399 31.49 29.19 32.57
C LEU A 399 31.40 30.00 33.87
N LYS A 400 30.22 30.26 34.41
CA LYS A 400 30.02 30.91 35.70
C LYS A 400 30.66 30.10 36.86
N SER A 401 30.55 28.78 36.78
CA SER A 401 31.21 27.92 37.79
C SER A 401 32.74 27.95 37.70
N LYS A 402 33.30 28.12 36.48
CA LYS A 402 34.75 28.32 36.27
C LYS A 402 35.23 29.63 36.95
N ILE A 403 34.52 30.74 36.69
CA ILE A 403 34.83 32.03 37.31
C ILE A 403 34.78 31.94 38.83
N SER A 404 33.80 31.26 39.41
CA SER A 404 33.70 31.08 40.85
C SER A 404 34.94 30.39 41.43
N ARG A 405 35.44 29.35 40.76
CA ARG A 405 36.66 28.62 41.16
C ARG A 405 37.92 29.51 41.08
N TRP A 406 38.06 30.26 39.98
CA TRP A 406 39.18 31.18 39.82
C TRP A 406 39.19 32.28 40.89
N ASN A 407 38.03 32.79 41.29
CA ASN A 407 37.93 33.74 42.39
C ASN A 407 38.33 33.13 43.75
N GLU A 408 37.99 31.84 43.96
CA GLU A 408 38.52 31.13 45.17
C GLU A 408 40.04 30.97 45.09
N ASP A 409 40.60 30.69 43.91
CA ASP A 409 42.03 30.58 43.71
C ASP A 409 42.78 31.90 43.99
N ILE A 410 42.23 33.03 43.55
CA ILE A 410 42.78 34.38 43.91
C ILE A 410 42.80 34.57 45.41
N GLN A 411 41.75 34.16 46.12
CA GLN A 411 41.74 34.28 47.60
C GLN A 411 42.76 33.36 48.25
N ASN A 412 42.96 32.16 47.73
CA ASN A 412 43.94 31.21 48.25
C ASN A 412 45.38 31.66 47.98
N LEU A 413 45.66 32.26 46.82
CA LEU A 413 46.92 32.87 46.47
C LEU A 413 47.26 34.04 47.40
N LYS A 414 46.27 34.79 47.82
CA LYS A 414 46.46 35.88 48.83
C LYS A 414 46.76 35.39 50.23
N LYS A 415 46.44 34.14 50.59
CA LYS A 415 46.59 33.54 51.91
C LYS A 415 47.89 32.71 52.10
N LYS A 416 48.84 32.71 51.15
CA LYS A 416 50.02 31.84 51.05
C LYS A 416 50.41 31.09 52.31
N LYS A 417 50.27 29.75 52.30
CA LYS A 417 51.08 28.78 53.05
C LYS A 417 51.03 27.41 52.30
N ASP A 418 52.24 26.89 52.03
CA ASP A 418 52.55 25.52 51.66
C ASP A 418 52.25 25.10 50.20
N ASN A 419 53.09 25.54 49.25
CA ASN A 419 53.05 25.13 47.83
C ASN A 419 53.22 23.60 47.64
N ASN A 420 53.90 22.90 48.48
CA ASN A 420 54.15 21.45 48.36
C ASN A 420 52.93 20.61 48.69
N ALA A 421 52.09 20.97 49.65
CA ALA A 421 50.87 20.30 50.00
C ALA A 421 49.83 20.53 48.90
N LEU A 422 49.79 21.76 48.33
CA LEU A 422 48.90 22.11 47.24
C LEU A 422 49.24 21.35 45.91
N LEU A 423 50.53 21.29 45.55
CA LEU A 423 51.04 20.54 44.40
C LEU A 423 50.73 19.05 44.51
N LYS A 424 50.85 18.46 45.67
CA LYS A 424 50.52 17.07 45.93
C LYS A 424 49.00 16.82 45.75
N SER A 425 48.17 17.73 46.24
CA SER A 425 46.73 17.66 46.10
C SER A 425 46.28 17.77 44.63
N ILE A 426 46.81 18.75 43.87
CA ILE A 426 46.51 18.94 42.44
C ILE A 426 46.97 17.73 41.62
N SER A 427 48.21 17.24 41.90
CA SER A 427 48.68 16.03 41.16
C SER A 427 47.84 14.80 41.46
N GLY A 428 47.32 14.65 42.68
CA GLY A 428 46.39 13.59 43.03
C GLY A 428 45.07 13.68 42.26
N LYS A 429 44.52 14.89 42.12
CA LYS A 429 43.28 15.14 41.35
C LYS A 429 43.47 14.92 39.84
N ILE A 430 44.64 15.29 39.28
CA ILE A 430 44.98 15.01 37.88
C ILE A 430 44.99 13.49 37.63
N ALA A 431 45.68 12.74 38.49
CA ALA A 431 45.75 11.29 38.40
C ALA A 431 44.37 10.61 38.57
N GLU A 432 43.46 11.21 39.33
CA GLU A 432 42.06 10.77 39.43
C GLU A 432 41.31 11.03 38.13
N CYS A 433 41.37 12.24 37.57
CA CYS A 433 40.76 12.55 36.29
C CYS A 433 41.29 11.64 35.16
N GLU A 434 42.58 11.34 35.12
CA GLU A 434 43.16 10.42 34.12
C GLU A 434 42.59 9.01 34.24
N ARG A 435 42.47 8.50 35.45
CA ARG A 435 41.86 7.18 35.68
C ARG A 435 40.39 7.16 35.25
N ASP A 436 39.65 8.21 35.59
CA ASP A 436 38.24 8.31 35.23
C ASP A 436 38.06 8.43 33.71
N ILE A 437 38.91 9.21 33.03
CA ILE A 437 38.91 9.30 31.55
C ILE A 437 39.18 7.93 30.91
N VAL A 438 40.20 7.20 31.44
CA VAL A 438 40.52 5.86 30.92
C VAL A 438 39.36 4.89 31.16
N ALA A 439 38.73 4.94 32.34
CA ALA A 439 37.55 4.12 32.63
C ALA A 439 36.39 4.44 31.71
N LYS A 440 36.07 5.72 31.49
CA LYS A 440 34.99 6.16 30.60
C LYS A 440 35.26 5.83 29.15
N ARG A 441 36.48 5.90 28.66
CA ARG A 441 36.85 5.45 27.31
C ARG A 441 36.70 3.94 27.16
N ALA A 442 37.02 3.17 28.20
CA ALA A 442 36.79 1.74 28.21
C ALA A 442 35.30 1.37 28.18
N GLU A 443 34.44 2.19 28.81
CA GLU A 443 32.97 2.06 28.68
C GLU A 443 32.47 2.50 27.29
N GLN A 444 33.10 3.48 26.66
CA GLN A 444 32.71 4.05 25.35
C GLN A 444 33.05 3.11 24.18
N SER A 445 34.22 2.45 24.21
CA SER A 445 34.71 1.60 23.13
C SER A 445 33.72 0.50 22.70
N PRO A 446 33.13 -0.30 23.61
CA PRO A 446 32.14 -1.31 23.19
C PRO A 446 30.86 -0.67 22.62
N VAL A 447 30.48 0.54 23.07
CA VAL A 447 29.31 1.26 22.50
C VAL A 447 29.60 1.74 21.09
N GLU A 448 30.82 2.20 20.83
CA GLU A 448 31.27 2.59 19.50
C GLU A 448 31.28 1.40 18.52
N GLU A 449 31.81 0.25 18.94
CA GLU A 449 31.78 -0.99 18.16
C GLU A 449 30.35 -1.44 17.85
N GLU A 450 29.43 -1.34 18.83
CA GLU A 450 28.00 -1.64 18.59
C GLU A 450 27.39 -0.64 17.61
N LEU A 451 27.68 0.65 17.71
CA LEU A 451 27.19 1.67 16.79
C LEU A 451 27.67 1.41 15.36
N ASP A 452 28.91 1.05 15.18
CA ASP A 452 29.47 0.77 13.86
C ASP A 452 28.88 -0.51 13.27
N MET A 453 28.62 -1.52 14.10
CA MET A 453 27.90 -2.73 13.69
C MET A 453 26.46 -2.38 13.29
N ILE A 454 25.75 -1.54 14.05
CA ILE A 454 24.40 -1.11 13.71
C ILE A 454 24.39 -0.32 12.40
N LYS A 455 25.31 0.62 12.20
CA LYS A 455 25.48 1.39 10.95
C LYS A 455 25.71 0.46 9.75
N PHE A 456 26.60 -0.52 9.94
CA PHE A 456 26.87 -1.55 8.93
C PHE A 456 25.56 -2.25 8.52
N TRP A 457 24.81 -2.77 9.49
CA TRP A 457 23.57 -3.47 9.20
C TRP A 457 22.48 -2.56 8.63
N GLN A 458 22.37 -1.31 9.10
CA GLN A 458 21.44 -0.31 8.53
C GLN A 458 21.76 -0.04 7.06
N PHE A 459 23.04 0.08 6.70
CA PHE A 459 23.46 0.28 5.33
C PHE A 459 23.11 -0.93 4.46
N TYR A 460 23.49 -2.13 4.90
CA TYR A 460 23.26 -3.34 4.11
C TYR A 460 21.81 -3.82 4.08
N MET A 461 21.02 -3.55 5.11
CA MET A 461 19.57 -3.84 5.12
C MET A 461 18.74 -2.72 4.52
N GLY A 462 19.32 -1.53 4.36
CA GLY A 462 18.65 -0.34 3.85
C GLY A 462 18.32 -0.38 2.35
N LYS A 463 17.85 0.78 1.85
CA LYS A 463 17.34 0.92 0.48
C LYS A 463 18.36 0.56 -0.61
N SER A 464 19.64 0.78 -0.38
CA SER A 464 20.71 0.48 -1.37
C SER A 464 21.38 -0.88 -1.17
N GLY A 465 20.93 -1.67 -0.20
CA GLY A 465 21.55 -2.93 0.18
C GLY A 465 20.72 -4.16 -0.17
N PHE A 466 20.53 -5.02 0.82
CA PHE A 466 19.93 -6.35 0.67
C PHE A 466 18.48 -6.30 0.14
N LYS A 467 17.70 -5.28 0.57
CA LYS A 467 16.33 -5.08 0.09
C LYS A 467 16.28 -4.87 -1.43
N THR A 468 17.15 -4.01 -1.95
CA THR A 468 17.29 -3.78 -3.40
C THR A 468 17.82 -5.00 -4.12
N TYR A 469 18.77 -5.72 -3.52
CA TYR A 469 19.26 -6.99 -4.08
C TYR A 469 18.12 -8.03 -4.21
N LEU A 470 17.31 -8.21 -3.18
CA LEU A 470 16.15 -9.10 -3.23
C LEU A 470 15.15 -8.65 -4.30
N ALA A 471 14.82 -7.37 -4.34
CA ALA A 471 13.92 -6.82 -5.35
C ALA A 471 14.46 -7.06 -6.77
N ASN A 472 15.71 -6.76 -7.04
CA ASN A 472 16.34 -6.98 -8.35
C ASN A 472 16.39 -8.46 -8.75
N ARG A 473 16.73 -9.35 -7.81
CA ARG A 473 16.68 -10.79 -8.05
C ARG A 473 15.28 -11.25 -8.44
N SER A 474 14.27 -10.74 -7.78
CA SER A 474 12.89 -11.12 -8.06
C SER A 474 12.38 -10.53 -9.37
N VAL A 475 12.81 -9.30 -9.72
CA VAL A 475 12.55 -8.72 -11.05
C VAL A 475 13.06 -9.68 -12.14
N LYS A 476 14.27 -10.22 -12.01
CA LYS A 476 14.83 -11.17 -12.97
C LYS A 476 14.12 -12.52 -12.97
N ILE A 477 13.61 -12.95 -11.84
CA ILE A 477 12.78 -14.17 -11.76
C ILE A 477 11.44 -13.93 -12.46
N ILE A 478 10.77 -12.80 -12.22
CA ILE A 478 9.52 -12.43 -12.90
C ILE A 478 9.76 -12.34 -14.42
N GLU A 479 10.82 -11.67 -14.85
CA GLU A 479 11.25 -11.59 -16.25
C GLU A 479 11.40 -12.98 -16.87
N GLY A 480 12.19 -13.85 -16.24
CA GLY A 480 12.45 -15.20 -16.72
C GLY A 480 11.20 -16.06 -16.82
N ILE A 481 10.34 -16.02 -15.80
CA ILE A 481 9.09 -16.79 -15.78
C ILE A 481 8.11 -16.20 -16.80
N THR A 482 7.95 -14.88 -16.88
CA THR A 482 7.10 -14.23 -17.88
C THR A 482 7.52 -14.60 -19.29
N ASN A 483 8.82 -14.54 -19.59
CA ASN A 483 9.36 -14.95 -20.88
C ASN A 483 9.17 -16.45 -21.17
N SER A 484 9.20 -17.30 -20.13
CA SER A 484 8.86 -18.71 -20.28
C SER A 484 7.40 -18.92 -20.71
N TYR A 485 6.47 -18.17 -20.12
CA TYR A 485 5.05 -18.21 -20.53
C TYR A 485 4.83 -17.62 -21.92
N LEU A 486 5.49 -16.52 -22.27
CA LEU A 486 5.42 -15.95 -23.61
C LEU A 486 5.86 -16.95 -24.70
N ARG A 487 6.98 -17.67 -24.46
CA ARG A 487 7.41 -18.77 -25.34
C ARG A 487 6.37 -19.88 -25.43
N LYS A 488 5.72 -20.27 -24.31
CA LYS A 488 4.63 -21.25 -24.33
C LYS A 488 3.41 -20.74 -25.12
N PHE A 489 3.14 -19.45 -25.12
CA PHE A 489 2.11 -18.83 -25.94
C PHE A 489 2.46 -18.80 -27.44
N GLY A 490 3.67 -19.25 -27.80
CA GLY A 490 4.10 -19.31 -29.19
C GLY A 490 4.30 -17.93 -29.82
N VAL A 491 4.61 -16.91 -29.01
CA VAL A 491 4.89 -15.56 -29.47
C VAL A 491 6.37 -15.24 -29.37
N ASP A 492 6.89 -14.58 -30.38
CA ASP A 492 8.28 -14.13 -30.43
C ASP A 492 8.41 -12.73 -29.79
N ILE A 493 7.95 -12.66 -28.56
CA ILE A 493 7.99 -11.47 -27.73
C ILE A 493 8.79 -11.82 -26.47
N SER A 494 9.70 -10.96 -26.10
CA SER A 494 10.42 -11.04 -24.82
C SER A 494 10.26 -9.76 -24.01
N VAL A 495 10.18 -9.94 -22.69
CA VAL A 495 10.12 -8.83 -21.72
C VAL A 495 11.49 -8.69 -21.07
N LEU A 496 11.96 -7.46 -20.96
CA LEU A 496 13.12 -7.06 -20.19
C LEU A 496 12.66 -6.14 -19.06
N ILE A 497 12.98 -6.49 -17.82
CA ILE A 497 12.60 -5.71 -16.65
C ILE A 497 13.88 -5.22 -15.95
N ASN A 498 14.01 -3.91 -15.84
CA ASN A 498 15.08 -3.25 -15.10
C ASN A 498 14.54 -2.75 -13.77
N GLY A 499 15.15 -3.17 -12.65
CA GLY A 499 14.72 -2.79 -11.29
C GLY A 499 15.36 -1.50 -10.78
N PHE A 500 16.30 -0.94 -11.52
CA PHE A 500 16.98 0.31 -11.15
C PHE A 500 17.47 1.06 -12.39
N THR A 501 17.62 2.35 -12.24
CA THR A 501 18.24 3.25 -13.22
C THR A 501 19.42 3.93 -12.55
N ILE A 502 20.56 3.95 -13.21
CA ILE A 502 21.73 4.71 -12.76
C ILE A 502 21.57 6.14 -13.28
N LEU A 503 21.49 7.09 -12.38
CA LEU A 503 21.42 8.52 -12.70
C LEU A 503 22.79 9.01 -13.23
N ARG A 504 22.80 10.15 -13.94
CA ARG A 504 24.05 10.78 -14.40
C ARG A 504 25.00 11.16 -13.26
N SER A 505 24.49 11.29 -12.04
CA SER A 505 25.26 11.50 -10.79
C SER A 505 25.98 10.25 -10.29
N GLY A 506 25.73 9.07 -10.88
CA GLY A 506 26.21 7.79 -10.37
C GLY A 506 25.30 7.18 -9.28
N GLU A 507 24.29 7.91 -8.82
CA GLU A 507 23.32 7.40 -7.87
C GLU A 507 22.41 6.34 -8.49
N VAL A 508 22.17 5.27 -7.73
CA VAL A 508 21.20 4.22 -8.10
C VAL A 508 19.82 4.67 -7.67
N ARG A 509 18.95 4.90 -8.64
CA ARG A 509 17.53 5.13 -8.40
C ARG A 509 16.75 3.85 -8.66
N GLU A 510 16.01 3.39 -7.66
CA GLU A 510 15.07 2.30 -7.82
C GLU A 510 13.91 2.76 -8.74
N LYS A 511 13.89 2.23 -9.94
CA LYS A 511 12.82 2.46 -10.92
C LYS A 511 12.61 1.17 -11.70
N ILE A 512 11.40 0.68 -11.73
CA ILE A 512 11.07 -0.55 -12.45
C ILE A 512 10.58 -0.18 -13.84
N ASP A 513 11.50 -0.22 -14.80
CA ASP A 513 11.20 0.00 -16.21
C ASP A 513 10.98 -1.35 -16.92
N ILE A 514 9.91 -1.41 -17.71
CA ILE A 514 9.53 -2.62 -18.45
C ILE A 514 9.60 -2.33 -19.93
N PHE A 515 10.41 -3.11 -20.62
CA PHE A 515 10.59 -3.06 -22.06
C PHE A 515 10.13 -4.37 -22.70
N VAL A 516 9.64 -4.28 -23.91
CA VAL A 516 9.19 -5.42 -24.71
C VAL A 516 9.95 -5.39 -26.03
N SER A 517 10.58 -6.50 -26.35
CA SER A 517 11.30 -6.68 -27.59
C SER A 517 10.60 -7.74 -28.44
N ASN A 518 10.49 -7.46 -29.74
CA ASN A 518 10.09 -8.41 -30.76
C ASN A 518 11.36 -8.84 -31.51
N ASP A 519 11.58 -10.15 -31.68
CA ASP A 519 12.74 -10.72 -32.40
C ASP A 519 14.12 -10.30 -31.87
N GLY A 520 14.18 -9.81 -30.61
CA GLY A 520 15.44 -9.38 -29.98
C GLY A 520 16.07 -8.11 -30.54
N ILE A 521 15.39 -7.34 -31.42
CA ILE A 521 16.00 -6.27 -32.20
C ILE A 521 15.94 -4.93 -31.49
N THR A 522 14.80 -4.56 -30.91
CA THR A 522 14.66 -3.27 -30.20
C THR A 522 13.70 -3.41 -29.03
N ALA A 523 14.18 -3.06 -27.84
CA ALA A 523 13.34 -3.01 -26.66
C ALA A 523 12.56 -1.69 -26.61
N GLU A 524 11.24 -1.75 -26.77
CA GLU A 524 10.34 -0.62 -26.66
C GLU A 524 9.63 -0.62 -25.31
N ASN A 525 9.21 0.57 -24.86
CA ASN A 525 8.41 0.66 -23.65
C ASN A 525 7.12 -0.17 -23.81
N PHE A 526 6.76 -0.92 -22.78
CA PHE A 526 5.57 -1.77 -22.75
C PHE A 526 4.29 -1.04 -23.21
N MET A 527 4.13 0.23 -22.86
CA MET A 527 2.95 1.03 -23.22
C MET A 527 2.86 1.36 -24.71
N ALA A 528 3.97 1.27 -25.45
CA ALA A 528 4.01 1.53 -26.90
C ALA A 528 3.53 0.35 -27.75
N LYS A 529 3.35 -0.83 -27.15
CA LYS A 529 2.94 -2.07 -27.85
C LYS A 529 1.46 -2.12 -28.18
N SER A 530 1.10 -2.92 -29.19
CA SER A 530 -0.30 -3.16 -29.57
C SER A 530 -1.14 -3.77 -28.44
N GLY A 531 -2.46 -3.62 -28.48
CA GLY A 531 -3.37 -4.17 -27.47
C GLY A 531 -3.21 -5.68 -27.28
N GLY A 532 -3.09 -6.43 -28.39
CA GLY A 532 -2.90 -7.89 -28.35
C GLY A 532 -1.56 -8.32 -27.78
N GLU A 533 -0.46 -7.61 -28.11
CA GLU A 533 0.86 -7.87 -27.53
C GLU A 533 0.88 -7.58 -26.04
N ARG A 534 0.33 -6.43 -25.64
CA ARG A 534 0.19 -6.08 -24.21
C ARG A 534 -0.62 -7.11 -23.45
N GLY A 535 -1.75 -7.56 -24.01
CA GLY A 535 -2.58 -8.58 -23.39
C GLY A 535 -1.84 -9.89 -23.12
N ARG A 536 -1.03 -10.36 -24.07
CA ARG A 536 -0.20 -11.57 -23.88
C ARG A 536 0.88 -11.38 -22.84
N VAL A 537 1.56 -10.24 -22.83
CA VAL A 537 2.57 -9.92 -21.82
C VAL A 537 1.94 -9.83 -20.43
N VAL A 538 0.81 -9.16 -20.30
CA VAL A 538 0.06 -9.05 -19.05
C VAL A 538 -0.33 -10.42 -18.51
N LEU A 539 -0.90 -11.27 -19.39
CA LEU A 539 -1.32 -12.61 -19.01
C LEU A 539 -0.14 -13.51 -18.60
N ALA A 540 0.96 -13.47 -19.37
CA ALA A 540 2.19 -14.17 -19.01
C ALA A 540 2.77 -13.68 -17.67
N GLY A 541 2.69 -12.40 -17.41
CA GLY A 541 3.11 -11.80 -16.15
C GLY A 541 2.24 -12.18 -14.97
N ILE A 542 0.92 -12.21 -15.14
CA ILE A 542 -0.02 -12.70 -14.11
C ILE A 542 0.36 -14.13 -13.71
N LEU A 543 0.52 -15.02 -14.68
CA LEU A 543 0.92 -16.39 -14.44
C LEU A 543 2.29 -16.50 -13.78
N GLY A 544 3.25 -15.65 -14.18
CA GLY A 544 4.57 -15.58 -13.59
C GLY A 544 4.54 -15.17 -12.12
N ILE A 545 3.80 -14.13 -11.81
CA ILE A 545 3.67 -13.62 -10.43
C ILE A 545 2.87 -14.59 -9.56
N GLN A 546 1.77 -15.13 -10.08
CA GLN A 546 0.99 -16.18 -9.40
C GLN A 546 1.89 -17.38 -9.02
N HIS A 547 2.73 -17.82 -9.97
CA HIS A 547 3.69 -18.91 -9.72
C HIS A 547 4.67 -18.56 -8.58
N LEU A 548 5.21 -17.34 -8.57
CA LEU A 548 6.12 -16.87 -7.52
C LEU A 548 5.42 -16.79 -6.16
N ILE A 549 4.21 -16.22 -6.12
CA ILE A 549 3.42 -16.16 -4.90
C ILE A 549 3.21 -17.57 -4.35
N ASN A 550 2.79 -18.51 -5.21
CA ASN A 550 2.59 -19.89 -4.79
C ASN A 550 3.88 -20.56 -4.27
N LEU A 551 5.02 -20.27 -4.88
CA LEU A 551 6.33 -20.76 -4.39
C LEU A 551 6.69 -20.20 -3.01
N SER A 552 6.37 -18.92 -2.75
CA SER A 552 6.70 -18.28 -1.47
C SER A 552 5.84 -18.77 -0.29
N THR A 553 4.74 -19.48 -0.55
CA THR A 553 3.79 -19.92 0.48
C THR A 553 4.17 -21.23 1.21
N ASN A 554 5.32 -21.83 0.89
CA ASN A 554 5.79 -23.08 1.52
C ASN A 554 4.74 -24.22 1.48
N GLY A 555 4.14 -24.45 0.32
CA GLY A 555 3.18 -25.52 0.09
C GLY A 555 1.72 -25.17 0.41
N LYS A 556 1.47 -24.00 1.00
CA LYS A 556 0.11 -23.43 1.08
C LYS A 556 -0.34 -23.05 -0.32
N GLY A 557 -0.42 -21.81 -0.68
CA GLY A 557 -0.75 -21.35 -2.04
C GLY A 557 -2.08 -21.87 -2.58
N LEU A 558 -2.51 -21.37 -3.74
CA LEU A 558 -3.80 -21.70 -4.35
C LEU A 558 -3.61 -22.14 -5.80
N ASN A 559 -4.06 -23.33 -6.15
CA ASN A 559 -4.06 -23.85 -7.51
C ASN A 559 -5.36 -23.44 -8.24
N LEU A 560 -5.57 -22.14 -8.39
CA LEU A 560 -6.74 -21.59 -9.08
C LEU A 560 -6.37 -20.27 -9.74
N LEU A 561 -6.82 -20.08 -10.97
CA LEU A 561 -6.78 -18.81 -11.70
C LEU A 561 -8.13 -18.55 -12.35
N CYS A 562 -8.74 -17.43 -12.02
CA CYS A 562 -10.01 -16.96 -12.60
C CYS A 562 -9.74 -15.76 -13.50
N LEU A 563 -10.13 -15.84 -14.78
CA LEU A 563 -9.92 -14.81 -15.79
C LEU A 563 -11.26 -14.37 -16.38
N ASP A 564 -11.72 -13.16 -16.04
CA ASP A 564 -12.95 -12.58 -16.55
C ASP A 564 -12.65 -11.63 -17.71
N GLU A 565 -12.96 -12.07 -18.92
CA GLU A 565 -12.79 -11.30 -20.16
C GLU A 565 -11.39 -10.70 -20.38
N CYS A 566 -10.33 -11.38 -19.89
CA CYS A 566 -8.95 -10.87 -19.92
C CYS A 566 -8.27 -10.94 -21.30
N PHE A 567 -9.00 -11.34 -22.35
CA PHE A 567 -8.48 -11.48 -23.71
C PHE A 567 -8.74 -10.25 -24.61
N HIS A 568 -9.04 -9.09 -24.01
CA HIS A 568 -9.27 -7.86 -24.78
C HIS A 568 -8.08 -7.53 -25.70
N GLY A 569 -8.39 -7.25 -26.96
CA GLY A 569 -7.40 -6.93 -27.99
C GLY A 569 -6.72 -8.14 -28.65
N MET A 570 -7.06 -9.37 -28.24
CA MET A 570 -6.61 -10.58 -28.91
C MET A 570 -7.66 -11.07 -29.91
N ASP A 571 -7.22 -11.53 -31.06
CA ASP A 571 -8.07 -12.18 -32.04
C ASP A 571 -8.55 -13.57 -31.55
N SER A 572 -9.63 -14.08 -32.11
CA SER A 572 -10.26 -15.35 -31.71
C SER A 572 -9.26 -16.51 -31.75
N ARG A 573 -8.40 -16.57 -32.78
CA ARG A 573 -7.38 -17.61 -32.93
C ARG A 573 -6.30 -17.52 -31.82
N GLY A 574 -5.92 -16.30 -31.42
CA GLY A 574 -5.00 -16.08 -30.30
C GLY A 574 -5.60 -16.54 -28.98
N GLN A 575 -6.87 -16.26 -28.74
CA GLN A 575 -7.61 -16.72 -27.56
C GLN A 575 -7.67 -18.25 -27.49
N GLU A 576 -8.04 -18.92 -28.59
CA GLU A 576 -8.05 -20.38 -28.67
C GLU A 576 -6.70 -21.02 -28.39
N ASN A 577 -5.64 -20.47 -28.96
CA ASN A 577 -4.29 -20.96 -28.72
C ASN A 577 -3.90 -20.85 -27.24
N ILE A 578 -4.24 -19.76 -26.58
CA ILE A 578 -3.96 -19.57 -25.15
C ILE A 578 -4.73 -20.57 -24.30
N VAL A 579 -6.02 -20.80 -24.59
CA VAL A 579 -6.82 -21.80 -23.86
C VAL A 579 -6.24 -23.21 -24.04
N LYS A 580 -5.83 -23.61 -25.25
CA LYS A 580 -5.15 -24.89 -25.49
C LYS A 580 -3.84 -25.02 -24.72
N ILE A 581 -3.16 -23.91 -24.48
CA ILE A 581 -1.94 -23.90 -23.67
C ILE A 581 -2.30 -24.04 -22.19
N PHE A 582 -3.35 -23.36 -21.73
CA PHE A 582 -3.85 -23.45 -20.36
C PHE A 582 -4.22 -24.88 -19.97
N GLU A 583 -4.83 -25.65 -20.88
CA GLU A 583 -5.15 -27.08 -20.67
C GLU A 583 -3.91 -27.95 -20.38
N LYS A 584 -2.74 -27.50 -20.85
CA LYS A 584 -1.47 -28.22 -20.65
C LYS A 584 -0.63 -27.74 -19.47
N MET A 585 -1.09 -26.70 -18.77
CA MET A 585 -0.28 -26.05 -17.73
C MET A 585 -0.32 -26.74 -16.37
N GLY A 586 -1.28 -27.64 -16.15
CA GLY A 586 -1.44 -28.30 -14.84
C GLY A 586 -1.88 -27.35 -13.73
N ILE A 587 -2.56 -26.26 -14.08
CA ILE A 587 -3.17 -25.28 -13.18
C ILE A 587 -4.68 -25.34 -13.40
N THR A 588 -5.46 -25.21 -12.34
CA THR A 588 -6.92 -25.07 -12.45
C THR A 588 -7.26 -23.66 -12.90
N ILE A 589 -7.74 -23.51 -14.11
CA ILE A 589 -8.02 -22.21 -14.72
C ILE A 589 -9.50 -22.13 -15.11
N LEU A 590 -10.16 -21.05 -14.71
CA LEU A 590 -11.51 -20.70 -15.12
C LEU A 590 -11.44 -19.46 -16.01
N VAL A 591 -11.96 -19.55 -17.22
CA VAL A 591 -11.95 -18.45 -18.19
C VAL A 591 -13.35 -18.09 -18.60
N ILE A 592 -13.76 -16.85 -18.35
CA ILE A 592 -14.99 -16.29 -18.91
C ILE A 592 -14.66 -15.61 -20.23
N THR A 593 -15.34 -15.98 -21.31
CA THR A 593 -15.24 -15.32 -22.61
C THR A 593 -16.62 -15.12 -23.24
N GLN A 594 -16.74 -14.13 -24.09
CA GLN A 594 -17.95 -13.86 -24.86
C GLN A 594 -17.93 -14.55 -26.25
N ASN A 595 -16.72 -14.85 -26.75
CA ASN A 595 -16.54 -15.46 -28.05
C ASN A 595 -16.76 -16.98 -27.96
N VAL A 596 -17.91 -17.44 -28.40
CA VAL A 596 -18.20 -18.86 -28.56
C VAL A 596 -17.67 -19.27 -29.93
N SER A 597 -16.53 -19.98 -29.97
CA SER A 597 -16.14 -20.67 -31.21
C SER A 597 -16.43 -22.16 -31.07
N GLU A 598 -16.75 -22.82 -32.20
CA GLU A 598 -17.04 -24.27 -32.24
C GLU A 598 -15.85 -25.11 -31.69
N SER A 599 -14.65 -24.53 -31.73
CA SER A 599 -13.43 -25.16 -31.21
C SER A 599 -13.37 -25.25 -29.69
N PHE A 600 -14.21 -24.53 -28.95
CA PHE A 600 -14.28 -24.60 -27.46
C PHE A 600 -15.32 -25.62 -26.95
N ASN A 601 -15.94 -26.39 -27.82
CA ASN A 601 -16.96 -27.37 -27.43
C ASN A 601 -16.30 -28.64 -26.85
N ASN A 602 -15.58 -28.51 -25.76
CA ASN A 602 -14.80 -29.55 -25.08
C ASN A 602 -15.49 -30.03 -23.80
N GLU A 603 -15.08 -31.18 -23.28
CA GLU A 603 -15.51 -31.72 -21.99
C GLU A 603 -15.29 -30.74 -20.78
N ASN A 604 -14.51 -29.69 -21.01
CA ASN A 604 -14.17 -28.66 -20.02
C ASN A 604 -14.92 -27.35 -20.28
N THR A 605 -16.11 -27.38 -20.81
CA THR A 605 -16.96 -26.20 -21.03
C THR A 605 -18.08 -26.17 -19.99
N LEU A 606 -18.25 -25.01 -19.34
CA LEU A 606 -19.34 -24.70 -18.44
C LEU A 606 -20.26 -23.66 -19.06
N PHE A 607 -21.51 -23.98 -19.16
CA PHE A 607 -22.55 -23.01 -19.56
C PHE A 607 -23.27 -22.45 -18.34
N VAL A 608 -23.37 -21.14 -18.26
CA VAL A 608 -24.23 -20.45 -17.31
C VAL A 608 -25.50 -20.05 -18.05
N VAL A 609 -26.56 -20.80 -17.81
CA VAL A 609 -27.85 -20.59 -18.49
C VAL A 609 -28.79 -19.83 -17.55
N LYS A 610 -29.33 -18.72 -18.03
CA LYS A 610 -30.33 -17.94 -17.32
C LYS A 610 -31.69 -18.11 -17.95
N GLU A 611 -32.60 -18.74 -17.24
CA GLU A 611 -33.98 -18.97 -17.59
C GLU A 611 -34.90 -18.37 -16.52
N ASN A 612 -35.92 -17.62 -16.93
CA ASN A 612 -36.86 -17.00 -15.98
C ASN A 612 -36.19 -16.22 -14.86
N ASN A 613 -35.15 -15.44 -15.17
CA ASN A 613 -34.32 -14.68 -14.23
C ASN A 613 -33.53 -15.53 -13.21
N VAL A 614 -33.45 -16.82 -13.38
CA VAL A 614 -32.66 -17.73 -12.55
C VAL A 614 -31.53 -18.31 -13.37
N SER A 615 -30.29 -18.15 -12.84
CA SER A 615 -29.10 -18.71 -13.47
C SER A 615 -28.77 -20.08 -12.88
N LYS A 616 -28.28 -20.99 -13.71
CA LYS A 616 -27.81 -22.32 -13.33
C LYS A 616 -26.56 -22.71 -14.12
N TYR A 617 -25.73 -23.57 -13.53
CA TYR A 617 -24.61 -24.19 -14.24
C TYR A 617 -25.06 -25.43 -14.96
N VAL A 618 -24.64 -25.55 -16.23
CA VAL A 618 -24.98 -26.69 -17.10
C VAL A 618 -23.67 -27.14 -17.78
N ASN A 619 -23.33 -28.39 -17.68
CA ASN A 619 -22.17 -28.95 -18.37
C ASN A 619 -22.51 -29.19 -19.85
N SER A 620 -21.50 -29.14 -20.74
CA SER A 620 -21.68 -29.33 -22.18
C SER A 620 -22.34 -30.64 -22.57
N GLN A 621 -22.28 -31.68 -21.73
CA GLN A 621 -22.94 -32.98 -21.97
C GLN A 621 -24.43 -32.98 -21.68
N SER A 622 -24.96 -31.92 -21.08
CA SER A 622 -26.35 -31.78 -20.64
C SER A 622 -27.14 -30.75 -21.47
N LEU A 623 -26.50 -30.12 -22.43
CA LEU A 623 -27.07 -29.20 -23.44
C LEU A 623 -27.38 -29.94 -24.74
#